data_fdf2a47e710ffeba78f187854f814a6f
#
_entry.id   fdf2a47e710ffeba78f187854f814a6f
#
_cell.length_a   1.000
_cell.length_b   1.000
_cell.length_c   1.000
_cell.angle_alpha   90.00
_cell.angle_beta   90.00
_cell.angle_gamma   90.00
#
_symmetry.space_group_name_H-M   'P 1'
#
loop_
_entity.id
_entity.type
_entity.pdbx_description
1 polymer ?
#
loop_
_entity_poly.entity_id
_entity_poly.type
_entity_poly.pdbx_seq_one_letter_code
_entity_poly.pdbx_strand_id
1 'polypeptide(L)'
;MKQAGKLDYLEMPATGGTLDRVKAFYSAAFSWSFTDYGATYSAFDEGLEGGFQADGAEASSRPLPVLYSENIEESLNAVETAGGTILRPIFSFPGGRRFHFADPAGNELAVWGK
;
A
#
# COMPACT_ATOMS: atom_id res chain seq x y z
N MET A 1 -4.48 -16.35 2.85
CA MET A 1 -5.51 -15.91 3.82
C MET A 1 -5.03 -14.68 4.56
N LYS A 2 -5.87 -13.65 4.63
CA LYS A 2 -5.51 -12.41 5.30
C LYS A 2 -5.68 -12.53 6.81
N GLN A 3 -4.74 -11.97 7.55
CA GLN A 3 -4.77 -11.99 9.01
C GLN A 3 -4.82 -10.57 9.54
N ALA A 4 -5.80 -10.30 10.39
CA ALA A 4 -5.97 -8.98 10.99
C ALA A 4 -4.73 -8.58 11.79
N GLY A 5 -4.32 -7.33 11.66
CA GLY A 5 -3.17 -6.77 12.37
C GLY A 5 -1.81 -7.22 11.83
N LYS A 6 -1.77 -7.88 10.68
CA LYS A 6 -0.52 -8.35 10.08
C LYS A 6 -0.23 -7.61 8.79
N LEU A 7 1.05 -7.55 8.42
CA LEU A 7 1.44 -7.01 7.12
C LEU A 7 0.88 -7.91 6.03
N ASP A 8 0.24 -7.30 5.05
CA ASP A 8 -0.51 -8.00 4.02
C ASP A 8 -0.07 -7.61 2.62
N TYR A 9 0.48 -6.42 2.44
CA TYR A 9 0.69 -5.85 1.12
C TYR A 9 1.80 -4.81 1.16
N LEU A 10 2.54 -4.67 0.07
CA LEU A 10 3.54 -3.61 -0.07
C LEU A 10 3.22 -2.79 -1.32
N GLU A 11 2.88 -1.53 -1.15
CA GLU A 11 2.67 -0.62 -2.27
C GLU A 11 3.89 0.28 -2.43
N MET A 12 4.38 0.40 -3.66
CA MET A 12 5.53 1.25 -3.95
C MET A 12 5.17 2.30 -4.99
N PRO A 13 5.74 3.51 -4.89
CA PRO A 13 5.48 4.54 -5.87
C PRO A 13 6.26 4.29 -7.16
N ALA A 14 5.64 4.57 -8.30
CA ALA A 14 6.30 4.56 -9.60
C ALA A 14 5.76 5.75 -10.42
N THR A 15 5.96 6.95 -9.89
CA THR A 15 5.41 8.19 -10.45
C THR A 15 6.34 8.80 -11.49
N GLY A 16 5.88 9.88 -12.14
CA GLY A 16 6.72 10.60 -13.12
C GLY A 16 6.93 9.83 -14.41
N GLY A 17 5.97 8.98 -14.81
CA GLY A 17 6.07 8.21 -16.05
C GLY A 17 7.06 7.07 -15.97
N THR A 18 7.37 6.57 -14.78
CA THR A 18 8.42 5.54 -14.59
C THR A 18 7.89 4.11 -14.56
N LEU A 19 6.57 3.89 -14.56
CA LEU A 19 5.99 2.56 -14.31
C LEU A 19 6.53 1.50 -15.27
N ASP A 20 6.58 1.76 -16.58
CA ASP A 20 7.03 0.77 -17.54
C ASP A 20 8.52 0.43 -17.32
N ARG A 21 9.34 1.42 -17.00
CA ARG A 21 10.77 1.19 -16.72
C ARG A 21 10.97 0.41 -15.43
N VAL A 22 10.15 0.67 -14.41
CA VAL A 22 10.21 -0.05 -13.14
C VAL A 22 9.84 -1.53 -13.36
N LYS A 23 8.77 -1.80 -14.09
CA LYS A 23 8.37 -3.17 -14.42
C LYS A 23 9.47 -3.89 -15.19
N ALA A 24 10.03 -3.24 -16.21
CA ALA A 24 11.11 -3.82 -17.01
C ALA A 24 12.35 -4.11 -16.15
N PHE A 25 12.67 -3.22 -15.22
CA PHE A 25 13.80 -3.40 -14.32
C PHE A 25 13.65 -4.67 -13.48
N TYR A 26 12.51 -4.83 -12.79
CA TYR A 26 12.30 -5.98 -11.91
C TYR A 26 12.15 -7.28 -12.69
N SER A 27 11.58 -7.24 -13.89
CA SER A 27 11.51 -8.41 -14.76
C SER A 27 12.90 -8.85 -15.22
N ALA A 28 13.74 -7.90 -15.61
CA ALA A 28 15.08 -8.22 -16.08
C ALA A 28 16.02 -8.65 -14.95
N ALA A 29 15.95 -7.97 -13.81
CA ALA A 29 16.87 -8.23 -12.70
C ALA A 29 16.49 -9.46 -11.87
N PHE A 30 15.18 -9.70 -11.67
CA PHE A 30 14.71 -10.71 -10.73
C PHE A 30 13.63 -11.63 -11.29
N SER A 31 13.31 -11.53 -12.56
CA SER A 31 12.29 -12.35 -13.23
C SER A 31 10.87 -12.16 -12.65
N TRP A 32 10.57 -10.96 -12.16
CA TRP A 32 9.24 -10.65 -11.64
C TRP A 32 8.21 -10.58 -12.77
N SER A 33 6.98 -10.97 -12.43
CA SER A 33 5.83 -10.86 -13.33
C SER A 33 4.83 -9.87 -12.75
N PHE A 34 4.09 -9.21 -13.63
CA PHE A 34 3.15 -8.16 -13.23
C PHE A 34 1.77 -8.38 -13.82
N THR A 35 0.75 -7.93 -13.09
CA THR A 35 -0.63 -7.86 -13.57
C THR A 35 -1.05 -6.39 -13.54
N ASP A 36 -1.37 -5.84 -14.71
CA ASP A 36 -1.76 -4.44 -14.81
C ASP A 36 -3.24 -4.27 -14.48
N TYR A 37 -3.53 -3.25 -13.67
CA TYR A 37 -4.89 -2.82 -13.34
C TYR A 37 -5.05 -1.38 -13.82
N GLY A 38 -5.30 -1.23 -15.11
CA GLY A 38 -5.34 0.08 -15.76
C GLY A 38 -3.95 0.61 -16.08
N ALA A 39 -3.87 1.88 -16.41
CA ALA A 39 -2.62 2.50 -16.88
C ALA A 39 -1.71 2.95 -15.74
N THR A 40 -2.22 3.04 -14.50
CA THR A 40 -1.50 3.65 -13.39
C THR A 40 -1.22 2.70 -12.22
N TYR A 41 -1.54 1.42 -12.36
CA TYR A 41 -1.29 0.46 -11.28
C TYR A 41 -0.90 -0.89 -11.84
N SER A 42 0.15 -1.49 -11.27
CA SER A 42 0.59 -2.82 -11.65
C SER A 42 0.93 -3.63 -10.41
N ALA A 43 0.32 -4.80 -10.27
CA ALA A 43 0.48 -5.65 -9.09
C ALA A 43 1.51 -6.75 -9.33
N PHE A 44 2.08 -7.22 -8.23
CA PHE A 44 3.02 -8.34 -8.24
C PHE A 44 2.74 -9.24 -7.03
N ASP A 45 3.23 -10.48 -7.10
CA ASP A 45 3.20 -11.42 -6.00
C ASP A 45 4.52 -12.19 -6.02
N GLU A 46 5.54 -11.61 -5.41
CA GLU A 46 6.92 -12.10 -5.51
C GLU A 46 7.50 -12.29 -4.10
N GLY A 47 6.83 -13.11 -3.29
CA GLY A 47 7.16 -13.33 -1.90
C GLY A 47 6.19 -12.60 -0.98
N LEU A 48 5.77 -11.42 -1.34
CA LEU A 48 4.76 -10.62 -0.68
C LEU A 48 3.90 -10.00 -1.79
N GLU A 49 2.60 -10.01 -1.61
CA GLU A 49 1.73 -9.31 -2.55
C GLU A 49 1.98 -7.81 -2.47
N GLY A 50 1.98 -7.15 -3.61
CA GLY A 50 2.19 -5.73 -3.65
C GLY A 50 1.84 -5.13 -5.00
N GLY A 51 2.18 -3.86 -5.17
CA GLY A 51 1.93 -3.18 -6.42
C GLY A 51 2.68 -1.86 -6.52
N PHE A 52 2.79 -1.37 -7.75
CA PHE A 52 3.35 -0.06 -8.04
C PHE A 52 2.22 0.90 -8.40
N GLN A 53 2.16 2.02 -7.69
CA GLN A 53 1.20 3.09 -7.93
C GLN A 53 1.88 4.20 -8.74
N ALA A 54 1.39 4.42 -9.95
CA ALA A 54 1.96 5.42 -10.85
C ALA A 54 1.22 6.77 -10.80
N ASP A 55 0.04 6.81 -10.19
CA ASP A 55 -0.73 8.05 -10.05
C ASP A 55 -0.15 8.88 -8.91
N GLY A 56 0.47 10.01 -9.25
CA GLY A 56 1.12 10.89 -8.28
C GLY A 56 0.19 11.44 -7.22
N ALA A 57 -1.12 11.54 -7.51
CA ALA A 57 -2.10 12.00 -6.52
C ALA A 57 -2.39 10.94 -5.46
N GLU A 58 -2.18 9.66 -5.79
CA GLU A 58 -2.49 8.54 -4.88
C GLU A 58 -1.25 7.90 -4.27
N ALA A 59 -0.09 8.03 -4.91
CA ALA A 59 1.13 7.37 -4.47
C ALA A 59 1.71 8.01 -3.21
N SER A 60 2.21 7.18 -2.30
CA SER A 60 3.06 7.64 -1.22
C SER A 60 4.44 7.99 -1.78
N SER A 61 5.22 8.79 -1.03
CA SER A 61 6.55 9.19 -1.49
C SER A 61 7.59 8.08 -1.31
N ARG A 62 7.27 7.02 -0.56
CA ARG A 62 8.15 5.89 -0.22
C ARG A 62 7.35 4.60 -0.26
N PRO A 63 8.04 3.43 -0.23
CA PRO A 63 7.33 2.17 -0.05
C PRO A 63 6.40 2.22 1.14
N LEU A 64 5.19 1.70 0.96
CA LEU A 64 4.11 1.76 1.94
C LEU A 64 3.73 0.35 2.36
N PRO A 65 4.14 -0.09 3.56
CA PRO A 65 3.63 -1.35 4.12
C PRO A 65 2.15 -1.19 4.46
N VAL A 66 1.36 -2.21 4.20
CA VAL A 66 -0.08 -2.17 4.41
C VAL A 66 -0.49 -3.36 5.28
N LEU A 67 -1.22 -3.06 6.37
CA LEU A 67 -1.80 -4.07 7.24
C LEU A 67 -3.24 -4.33 6.85
N TYR A 68 -3.74 -5.52 7.20
CA TYR A 68 -5.14 -5.85 7.02
C TYR A 68 -5.93 -5.67 8.32
N SER A 69 -7.17 -5.22 8.23
CA SER A 69 -8.08 -5.08 9.37
C SER A 69 -9.44 -5.65 9.02
N GLU A 70 -10.04 -6.36 9.97
CA GLU A 70 -11.43 -6.81 9.83
C GLU A 70 -12.42 -5.73 10.26
N ASN A 71 -11.97 -4.72 10.99
CA ASN A 71 -12.78 -3.57 11.38
C ASN A 71 -11.89 -2.32 11.34
N ILE A 72 -11.96 -1.61 10.22
CA ILE A 72 -11.05 -0.51 9.95
C ILE A 72 -11.25 0.68 10.90
N GLU A 73 -12.49 0.93 11.34
CA GLU A 73 -12.77 1.99 12.29
C GLU A 73 -12.12 1.71 13.67
N GLU A 74 -12.19 0.46 14.14
CA GLU A 74 -11.53 0.08 15.38
C GLU A 74 -10.02 0.19 15.26
N SER A 75 -9.47 -0.19 14.11
CA SER A 75 -8.03 -0.08 13.86
C SER A 75 -7.56 1.37 13.89
N LEU A 76 -8.33 2.29 13.30
CA LEU A 76 -8.01 3.70 13.35
C LEU A 76 -7.99 4.21 14.78
N ASN A 77 -9.02 3.86 15.57
CA ASN A 77 -9.08 4.28 16.97
C ASN A 77 -7.92 3.69 17.78
N ALA A 78 -7.55 2.45 17.51
CA ALA A 78 -6.43 1.79 18.19
C ALA A 78 -5.10 2.49 17.87
N VAL A 79 -4.90 2.89 16.63
CA VAL A 79 -3.70 3.64 16.23
C VAL A 79 -3.61 4.96 17.00
N GLU A 80 -4.70 5.71 17.04
CA GLU A 80 -4.72 6.99 17.76
C GLU A 80 -4.48 6.81 19.26
N THR A 81 -5.15 5.83 19.85
CA THR A 81 -5.01 5.56 21.29
C THR A 81 -3.59 5.12 21.64
N ALA A 82 -2.93 4.40 20.74
CA ALA A 82 -1.57 3.92 20.98
C ALA A 82 -0.48 4.96 20.67
N GLY A 83 -0.85 6.15 20.20
CA GLY A 83 0.10 7.23 19.98
C GLY A 83 0.50 7.46 18.52
N GLY A 84 -0.14 6.80 17.58
CA GLY A 84 0.07 7.05 16.16
C GLY A 84 -0.66 8.31 15.69
N THR A 85 -0.25 8.84 14.56
CA THR A 85 -0.86 10.01 13.94
C THR A 85 -1.58 9.59 12.67
N ILE A 86 -2.84 9.98 12.51
CA ILE A 86 -3.57 9.70 11.27
C ILE A 86 -3.13 10.71 10.22
N LEU A 87 -2.47 10.22 9.17
CA LEU A 87 -1.98 11.05 8.07
C LEU A 87 -3.04 11.24 6.99
N ARG A 88 -3.85 10.22 6.77
CA ARG A 88 -4.91 10.24 5.78
C ARG A 88 -6.12 9.50 6.36
N PRO A 89 -7.27 10.17 6.56
CA PRO A 89 -8.47 9.53 7.10
C PRO A 89 -8.99 8.42 6.19
N ILE A 90 -9.90 7.60 6.71
CA ILE A 90 -10.46 6.49 5.95
C ILE A 90 -11.05 6.98 4.63
N PHE A 91 -10.65 6.35 3.53
CA PHE A 91 -11.16 6.62 2.20
C PHE A 91 -11.40 5.30 1.47
N SER A 92 -12.25 5.34 0.45
CA SER A 92 -12.61 4.16 -0.35
C SER A 92 -11.74 4.05 -1.58
N PHE A 93 -11.47 2.82 -1.98
CA PHE A 93 -10.80 2.49 -3.24
C PHE A 93 -11.46 1.21 -3.81
N PRO A 94 -11.16 0.85 -5.07
CA PRO A 94 -11.77 -0.35 -5.68
C PRO A 94 -11.32 -1.67 -5.02
N GLY A 95 -11.72 -2.07 -3.96
CA GLY A 95 -11.33 -3.27 -3.22
C GLY A 95 -11.65 -3.15 -1.75
N GLY A 96 -11.91 -1.93 -1.28
CA GLY A 96 -12.20 -1.72 0.12
C GLY A 96 -12.02 -0.28 0.56
N ARG A 97 -11.56 -0.14 1.78
CA ARG A 97 -11.26 1.16 2.38
C ARG A 97 -9.91 1.10 3.05
N ARG A 98 -9.24 2.22 3.19
CA ARG A 98 -7.98 2.28 3.93
C ARG A 98 -7.77 3.66 4.56
N PHE A 99 -6.84 3.71 5.51
CA PHE A 99 -6.33 4.97 6.06
C PHE A 99 -4.81 4.85 6.18
N HIS A 100 -4.15 6.00 6.30
CA HIS A 100 -2.70 6.04 6.49
C HIS A 100 -2.38 6.63 7.86
N PHE A 101 -1.32 6.13 8.48
CA PHE A 101 -0.88 6.63 9.77
C PHE A 101 0.64 6.68 9.83
N ALA A 102 1.15 7.50 10.76
CA ALA A 102 2.56 7.49 11.11
C ALA A 102 2.71 6.81 12.47
N ASP A 103 3.69 5.94 12.59
CA ASP A 103 4.06 5.37 13.87
C ASP A 103 4.91 6.38 14.69
N PRO A 104 5.28 6.08 15.96
CA PRO A 104 6.08 7.02 16.75
C PRO A 104 7.45 7.36 16.17
N ALA A 105 7.97 6.55 15.28
CA ALA A 105 9.24 6.83 14.59
C ALA A 105 9.06 7.64 13.31
N GLY A 106 7.82 7.95 12.93
CA GLY A 106 7.52 8.67 11.71
C GLY A 106 7.38 7.81 10.47
N ASN A 107 7.34 6.49 10.60
CA ASN A 107 7.10 5.61 9.45
C ASN A 107 5.65 5.70 9.02
N GLU A 108 5.43 5.87 7.72
CA GLU A 108 4.08 5.85 7.17
C GLU A 108 3.70 4.43 6.76
N LEU A 109 2.55 3.98 7.26
CA LEU A 109 1.93 2.71 6.89
C LEU A 109 0.47 2.96 6.57
N ALA A 110 -0.18 1.97 6.00
CA ALA A 110 -1.62 2.00 5.79
C ALA A 110 -2.28 0.77 6.41
N VAL A 111 -3.56 0.90 6.68
CA VAL A 111 -4.42 -0.22 7.09
C VAL A 111 -5.58 -0.27 6.12
N TRP A 112 -5.88 -1.45 5.60
CA TRP A 112 -7.00 -1.61 4.68
C TRP A 112 -7.98 -2.67 5.18
N GLY A 113 -9.21 -2.58 4.71
CA GLY A 113 -10.26 -3.53 4.99
C GLY A 113 -11.47 -3.28 4.11
N LYS A 114 -12.52 -4.01 4.36
CA LYS A 114 -13.78 -3.88 3.58
C LYS A 114 -14.72 -2.82 4.14
#